data_0f6e67d9081b5be953355a018342d829
#
_entry.id   0f6e67d9081b5be953355a018342d829
#
_cell.length_a   1.000
_cell.length_b   1.000
_cell.length_c   1.000
_cell.angle_alpha   90.00
_cell.angle_beta   90.00
_cell.angle_gamma   90.00
#
_symmetry.space_group_name_H-M   'P 1'
#
loop_
_entity.id
_entity.type
_entity.pdbx_description
1 polymer ?
#
loop_
_entity_poly.entity_id
_entity_poly.type
_entity_poly.pdbx_seq_one_letter_code
_entity_poly.pdbx_strand_id
1 'polypeptide(L)' 'MDTWKFYQDAQGEWRWERRAPNGKIVGASTEGYKNRADCVANARRNGYTGA' A
#
# COMPACT_ATOMS: atom_id res chain seq x y z
N MET A 1 14.16 -5.81 -5.37
CA MET A 1 13.17 -5.80 -4.29
C MET A 1 12.12 -4.76 -4.55
N ASP A 2 10.86 -5.07 -4.34
CA ASP A 2 9.80 -4.10 -4.53
C ASP A 2 9.71 -3.16 -3.34
N THR A 3 9.29 -1.93 -3.62
CA THR A 3 9.12 -0.89 -2.60
C THR A 3 7.64 -0.69 -2.34
N TRP A 4 7.27 -0.55 -1.06
CA TRP A 4 5.89 -0.32 -0.65
C TRP A 4 5.76 1.09 -0.11
N LYS A 5 4.65 1.75 -0.50
CA LYS A 5 4.37 3.10 -0.04
C LYS A 5 2.95 3.14 0.54
N PHE A 6 2.84 3.74 1.71
CA PHE A 6 1.55 3.99 2.37
C PHE A 6 1.31 5.49 2.38
N TYR A 7 0.13 5.90 1.93
CA TYR A 7 -0.19 7.32 1.81
C TYR A 7 -1.67 7.54 2.02
N GLN A 8 -2.05 8.79 2.28
CA GLN A 8 -3.45 9.18 2.35
C GLN A 8 -3.86 9.82 1.03
N ASP A 9 -5.05 9.44 0.54
CA ASP A 9 -5.59 10.01 -0.68
C ASP A 9 -6.30 11.34 -0.39
N ALA A 10 -6.95 11.90 -1.43
CA ALA A 10 -7.64 13.19 -1.31
C ALA A 10 -8.79 13.16 -0.31
N GLN A 11 -9.31 11.99 0.00
CA GLN A 11 -10.40 11.81 0.97
C GLN A 11 -9.88 11.52 2.38
N GLY A 12 -8.56 11.50 2.56
CA GLY A 12 -7.94 11.21 3.85
C GLY A 12 -7.90 9.73 4.19
N GLU A 13 -8.17 8.87 3.23
CA GLU A 13 -8.12 7.43 3.44
C GLU A 13 -6.76 6.87 3.10
N TRP A 14 -6.33 5.86 3.86
CA TRP A 14 -5.04 5.23 3.66
C TRP A 14 -5.09 4.26 2.48
N ARG A 15 -4.05 4.36 1.64
CA ARG A 15 -3.86 3.47 0.50
C ARG A 15 -2.42 3.01 0.45
N TRP A 16 -2.18 1.89 -0.24
CA TRP A 16 -0.82 1.42 -0.45
C TRP A 16 -0.56 1.21 -1.94
N GLU A 17 0.70 1.34 -2.31
CA GLU A 17 1.16 0.98 -3.64
C GLU A 17 2.46 0.19 -3.54
N ARG A 18 2.65 -0.71 -4.47
CA ARG A 18 3.84 -1.53 -4.57
C ARG A 18 4.52 -1.20 -5.88
N ARG A 19 5.81 -0.89 -5.82
CA ARG A 19 6.61 -0.54 -7.00
C ARG A 19 7.72 -1.54 -7.20
N ALA A 20 7.93 -1.94 -8.47
CA ALA A 20 9.08 -2.74 -8.86
C ALA A 20 10.35 -1.88 -8.83
N PRO A 21 11.56 -2.50 -8.85
CA PRO A 21 12.81 -1.75 -8.84
C PRO A 21 12.95 -0.72 -9.97
N ASN A 22 12.26 -0.93 -11.09
CA ASN A 22 12.28 0.01 -12.21
C ASN A 22 11.31 1.20 -12.02
N GLY A 23 10.64 1.28 -10.88
CA GLY A 23 9.72 2.36 -10.57
C GLY A 23 8.27 2.13 -11.02
N LYS A 24 8.00 1.06 -11.71
CA LYS A 24 6.62 0.78 -12.17
C LYS A 24 5.75 0.28 -11.04
N ILE A 25 4.52 0.77 -10.98
CA ILE A 25 3.53 0.30 -10.02
C ILE A 25 3.04 -1.08 -10.47
N VAL A 26 3.26 -2.08 -9.62
CA VAL A 26 2.89 -3.47 -9.89
C VAL A 26 1.77 -3.97 -8.98
N GLY A 27 1.30 -3.13 -8.07
CA GLY A 27 0.17 -3.44 -7.20
C GLY A 27 -0.27 -2.20 -6.45
N ALA A 28 -1.54 -2.17 -6.07
CA ALA A 28 -2.10 -1.06 -5.31
C ALA A 28 -3.36 -1.51 -4.59
N SER A 29 -3.72 -0.83 -3.51
CA SER A 29 -4.98 -1.09 -2.82
C SER A 29 -6.15 -0.68 -3.71
N THR A 30 -7.21 -1.50 -3.70
CA THR A 30 -8.40 -1.20 -4.48
C THR A 30 -9.37 -0.31 -3.73
N GLU A 31 -9.18 -0.16 -2.43
CA GLU A 31 -10.04 0.67 -1.59
C GLU A 31 -9.22 1.47 -0.60
N GLY A 32 -9.83 2.51 -0.05
CA GLY A 32 -9.21 3.31 0.99
C GLY A 32 -9.61 2.81 2.37
N TYR A 33 -8.71 2.98 3.33
CA TYR A 33 -8.91 2.57 4.71
C TYR A 33 -8.85 3.78 5.63
N LYS A 34 -9.74 3.83 6.61
CA LYS A 34 -9.75 4.93 7.57
C LYS A 34 -8.54 4.87 8.50
N ASN A 35 -8.10 3.66 8.83
CA ASN A 35 -6.98 3.44 9.74
C ASN A 35 -5.79 2.89 8.99
N ARG A 36 -4.60 3.44 9.27
CA ARG A 36 -3.36 2.97 8.66
C ARG A 36 -3.13 1.48 8.96
N ALA A 37 -3.47 1.04 10.17
CA ALA A 37 -3.29 -0.36 10.55
C ALA A 37 -4.07 -1.33 9.64
N ASP A 38 -5.27 -0.95 9.25
CA ASP A 38 -6.09 -1.78 8.36
C ASP A 38 -5.49 -1.82 6.96
N CYS A 39 -4.96 -0.69 6.49
CA CYS A 39 -4.28 -0.62 5.21
C CYS A 39 -3.04 -1.52 5.21
N VAL A 40 -2.24 -1.46 6.26
CA VAL A 40 -1.04 -2.30 6.39
C VAL A 40 -1.43 -3.78 6.44
N ALA A 41 -2.50 -4.12 7.15
CA ALA A 41 -2.97 -5.50 7.21
C ALA A 41 -3.37 -6.02 5.83
N ASN A 42 -4.03 -5.18 5.03
CA ASN A 42 -4.36 -5.54 3.66
C ASN A 42 -3.10 -5.72 2.81
N ALA A 43 -2.14 -4.82 2.95
CA ALA A 43 -0.87 -4.92 2.21
C ALA A 43 -0.16 -6.24 2.55
N ARG A 44 -0.17 -6.66 3.81
CA ARG A 44 0.45 -7.92 4.22
C ARG A 44 -0.18 -9.12 3.56
N ARG A 45 -1.49 -9.10 3.34
CA ARG A 45 -2.18 -10.17 2.59
C ARG A 45 -1.72 -10.21 1.14
N ASN A 46 -1.17 -9.11 0.65
CA ASN A 46 -0.70 -8.98 -0.72
C ASN A 46 0.82 -9.08 -0.85
N GLY A 47 1.51 -9.50 0.20
CA GLY A 47 2.93 -9.78 0.15
C GLY A 47 3.84 -8.82 0.89
N TYR A 48 3.29 -7.79 1.54
CA TYR A 48 4.09 -6.85 2.33
C TYR A 48 4.65 -7.56 3.58
N THR A 49 5.96 -7.52 3.73
CA THR A 49 6.64 -8.14 4.87
C THR A 49 7.39 -7.15 5.74
N GLY A 50 7.30 -5.87 5.42
CA GLY A 50 7.96 -4.83 6.19
C GLY A 50 7.41 -4.72 7.61
N ALA A 51 8.25 -4.26 8.50
CA ALA A 51 7.88 -4.06 9.89
C ALA A 51 7.16 -2.74 10.07
#